data_974985403e2bcbe3c161722181962d0c
#
_entry.id   974985403e2bcbe3c161722181962d0c
#
_cell.length_a   1.000
_cell.length_b   1.000
_cell.length_c   1.000
_cell.angle_alpha   90.00
_cell.angle_beta   90.00
_cell.angle_gamma   90.00
#
_symmetry.space_group_name_H-M   'P 1'
#
loop_
_entity.id
_entity.type
_entity.pdbx_description
1 polymer ?
#
loop_
_entity_poly.entity_id
_entity_poly.type
_entity_poly.pdbx_seq_one_letter_code
_entity_poly.pdbx_strand_id
1 'polypeptide(L)'
;MIEVRNLTYSIGRKKILDGVNLTLENGSVMGLVGINGAGKTTLLRLIAGVLSLQKGEILIDGKSVSREDSRKELFFLPDDPYFTIYTTGESLFKMYKVFYPQIDREAFKRFTDSFSLDVKKPLRNFSKGMRRQLYISLALAVRPKYLLLDEAFDGLDPLSRLSVKRAINDFVEGNGTSVIVSSHSLREMEDFCDSYALLDDQTVSSSGDIAERINRFCKFQLAFKDDIAEDRFAHLPVASLEKSGRFVRVVLEGNATELKPLLEALSPAVIEEMSMDFEEMFILEVEKRGYKV
;
A
#
# COMPACT_ATOMS: atom_id res chain seq x y z
N MET A 1 -6.13 9.14 -13.96
CA MET A 1 -6.84 9.01 -12.65
C MET A 1 -7.76 7.81 -12.70
N ILE A 2 -7.78 6.99 -11.63
CA ILE A 2 -8.75 5.91 -11.44
C ILE A 2 -9.74 6.36 -10.36
N GLU A 3 -11.03 6.23 -10.64
CA GLU A 3 -12.11 6.56 -9.69
C GLU A 3 -13.02 5.35 -9.50
N VAL A 4 -13.27 4.99 -8.26
CA VAL A 4 -14.25 3.97 -7.84
C VAL A 4 -15.37 4.68 -7.09
N ARG A 5 -16.62 4.50 -7.53
CA ARG A 5 -17.78 5.21 -6.99
C ARG A 5 -18.88 4.24 -6.58
N ASN A 6 -19.21 4.24 -5.29
CA ASN A 6 -20.30 3.44 -4.70
C ASN A 6 -20.27 1.96 -5.11
N LEU A 7 -19.07 1.38 -5.18
CA LEU A 7 -18.85 0.03 -5.65
C LEU A 7 -19.34 -1.01 -4.62
N THR A 8 -20.27 -1.86 -5.03
CA THR A 8 -20.74 -3.00 -4.22
C THR A 8 -20.57 -4.28 -5.03
N TYR A 9 -20.02 -5.30 -4.40
CA TYR A 9 -19.75 -6.59 -5.04
C TYR A 9 -19.95 -7.75 -4.06
N SER A 10 -20.58 -8.83 -4.55
CA SER A 10 -20.86 -10.04 -3.78
C SER A 10 -20.40 -11.29 -4.53
N ILE A 11 -19.97 -12.31 -3.79
CA ILE A 11 -19.67 -13.64 -4.30
C ILE A 11 -20.72 -14.59 -3.70
N GLY A 12 -21.63 -15.08 -4.53
CA GLY A 12 -22.79 -15.82 -4.06
C GLY A 12 -23.66 -14.93 -3.14
N ARG A 13 -23.85 -15.36 -1.90
CA ARG A 13 -24.61 -14.60 -0.89
C ARG A 13 -23.75 -13.70 0.00
N LYS A 14 -22.42 -13.82 -0.10
CA LYS A 14 -21.50 -13.05 0.74
C LYS A 14 -21.15 -11.74 0.05
N LYS A 15 -21.47 -10.62 0.71
CA LYS A 15 -21.03 -9.30 0.29
C LYS A 15 -19.52 -9.19 0.59
N ILE A 16 -18.74 -8.74 -0.37
CA ILE A 16 -17.28 -8.57 -0.27
C ILE A 16 -16.92 -7.08 -0.20
N LEU A 17 -17.62 -6.25 -0.98
CA LEU A 17 -17.45 -4.81 -1.01
C LEU A 17 -18.84 -4.16 -0.89
N ASP A 18 -18.95 -3.07 -0.12
CA ASP A 18 -20.20 -2.35 0.11
C ASP A 18 -20.01 -0.83 0.05
N GLY A 19 -20.45 -0.21 -1.04
CA GLY A 19 -20.41 1.24 -1.23
C GLY A 19 -18.99 1.83 -1.26
N VAL A 20 -17.98 1.07 -1.72
CA VAL A 20 -16.58 1.49 -1.76
C VAL A 20 -16.42 2.71 -2.68
N ASN A 21 -15.73 3.72 -2.14
CA ASN A 21 -15.27 4.90 -2.89
C ASN A 21 -13.76 5.01 -2.74
N LEU A 22 -13.06 5.23 -3.87
CA LEU A 22 -11.60 5.32 -3.91
C LEU A 22 -11.18 6.19 -5.11
N THR A 23 -10.16 7.01 -4.93
CA THR A 23 -9.55 7.77 -6.03
C THR A 23 -8.03 7.58 -6.00
N LEU A 24 -7.46 7.15 -7.13
CA LEU A 24 -6.02 7.15 -7.36
C LEU A 24 -5.68 8.33 -8.27
N GLU A 25 -4.90 9.25 -7.75
CA GLU A 25 -4.40 10.39 -8.50
C GLU A 25 -3.33 9.98 -9.52
N ASN A 26 -3.12 10.80 -10.55
CA ASN A 26 -2.09 10.53 -11.55
C ASN A 26 -0.69 10.69 -10.96
N GLY A 27 0.19 9.73 -11.26
CA GLY A 27 1.59 9.74 -10.84
C GLY A 27 1.79 9.47 -9.35
N SER A 28 0.79 8.95 -8.64
CA SER A 28 0.86 8.61 -7.21
C SER A 28 0.94 7.11 -6.97
N VAL A 29 1.50 6.74 -5.82
CA VAL A 29 1.55 5.37 -5.31
C VAL A 29 0.61 5.25 -4.12
N MET A 30 -0.41 4.41 -4.24
CA MET A 30 -1.40 4.16 -3.19
C MET A 30 -1.25 2.76 -2.60
N GLY A 31 -1.14 2.67 -1.28
CA GLY A 31 -1.23 1.44 -0.51
C GLY A 31 -2.67 1.04 -0.22
N LEU A 32 -3.11 -0.12 -0.71
CA LEU A 32 -4.39 -0.70 -0.35
C LEU A 32 -4.20 -1.65 0.84
N VAL A 33 -4.55 -1.20 2.02
CA VAL A 33 -4.32 -1.88 3.30
C VAL A 33 -5.61 -2.57 3.76
N GLY A 34 -5.49 -3.65 4.50
CA GLY A 34 -6.61 -4.37 5.11
C GLY A 34 -6.23 -5.79 5.47
N ILE A 35 -6.96 -6.36 6.42
CA ILE A 35 -6.74 -7.74 6.85
C ILE A 35 -6.95 -8.75 5.72
N ASN A 36 -6.47 -9.97 5.89
CA ASN A 36 -6.71 -11.03 4.92
C ASN A 36 -8.21 -11.30 4.78
N GLY A 37 -8.68 -11.33 3.53
CA GLY A 37 -10.10 -11.50 3.23
C GLY A 37 -10.94 -10.22 3.24
N ALA A 38 -10.37 -9.04 3.49
CA ALA A 38 -11.08 -7.75 3.45
C ALA A 38 -11.62 -7.37 2.05
N GLY A 39 -11.12 -8.01 0.98
CA GLY A 39 -11.59 -7.75 -0.39
C GLY A 39 -10.59 -7.00 -1.28
N LYS A 40 -9.33 -6.79 -0.83
CA LYS A 40 -8.28 -6.10 -1.60
C LYS A 40 -8.10 -6.65 -3.01
N THR A 41 -7.83 -7.96 -3.13
CA THR A 41 -7.72 -8.67 -4.41
C THR A 41 -8.99 -8.53 -5.26
N THR A 42 -10.17 -8.58 -4.64
CA THR A 42 -11.46 -8.42 -5.35
C THR A 42 -11.57 -7.02 -5.93
N LEU A 43 -11.23 -5.99 -5.16
CA LEU A 43 -11.23 -4.60 -5.61
C LEU A 43 -10.25 -4.41 -6.77
N LEU A 44 -9.02 -4.89 -6.66
CA LEU A 44 -8.02 -4.81 -7.73
C LEU A 44 -8.49 -5.53 -9.01
N ARG A 45 -9.12 -6.71 -8.90
CA ARG A 45 -9.67 -7.44 -10.05
C ARG A 45 -10.85 -6.72 -10.72
N LEU A 46 -11.67 -5.99 -9.95
CA LEU A 46 -12.74 -5.15 -10.49
C LEU A 46 -12.16 -3.93 -11.22
N ILE A 47 -11.16 -3.25 -10.65
CA ILE A 47 -10.45 -2.14 -11.30
C ILE A 47 -9.73 -2.62 -12.57
N ALA A 48 -9.15 -3.82 -12.56
CA ALA A 48 -8.52 -4.43 -13.73
C ALA A 48 -9.53 -4.91 -14.79
N GLY A 49 -10.83 -4.90 -14.49
CA GLY A 49 -11.88 -5.43 -15.37
C GLY A 49 -11.82 -6.95 -15.56
N VAL A 50 -11.15 -7.68 -14.65
CA VAL A 50 -11.13 -9.16 -14.60
C VAL A 50 -12.46 -9.68 -14.09
N LEU A 51 -13.10 -8.93 -13.18
CA LEU A 51 -14.45 -9.22 -12.69
C LEU A 51 -15.42 -8.16 -13.24
N SER A 52 -16.63 -8.59 -13.58
CA SER A 52 -17.69 -7.69 -14.04
C SER A 52 -18.30 -6.92 -12.88
N LEU A 53 -18.58 -5.63 -13.08
CA LEU A 53 -19.26 -4.79 -12.08
C LEU A 53 -20.67 -5.30 -11.81
N GLN A 54 -21.10 -5.26 -10.55
CA GLN A 54 -22.48 -5.59 -10.15
C GLN A 54 -23.25 -4.30 -9.82
N LYS A 55 -22.68 -3.40 -9.00
CA LYS A 55 -23.25 -2.12 -8.64
C LYS A 55 -22.15 -1.10 -8.44
N GLY A 56 -22.39 0.16 -8.78
CA GLY A 56 -21.41 1.23 -8.73
C GLY A 56 -20.70 1.42 -10.06
N GLU A 57 -19.64 2.20 -10.05
CA GLU A 57 -18.92 2.61 -11.23
C GLU A 57 -17.40 2.61 -10.97
N ILE A 58 -16.62 2.21 -11.97
CA ILE A 58 -15.16 2.39 -11.99
C ILE A 58 -14.81 3.11 -13.29
N LEU A 59 -14.12 4.23 -13.16
CA LEU A 59 -13.65 5.05 -14.27
C LEU A 59 -12.12 5.05 -14.31
N ILE A 60 -11.56 4.89 -15.50
CA ILE A 60 -10.14 5.08 -15.81
C ILE A 60 -10.06 6.21 -16.80
N ASP A 61 -9.46 7.34 -16.42
CA ASP A 61 -9.44 8.58 -17.20
C ASP A 61 -10.83 8.99 -17.70
N GLY A 62 -11.83 8.91 -16.82
CA GLY A 62 -13.22 9.26 -17.13
C GLY A 62 -13.98 8.25 -18.00
N LYS A 63 -13.35 7.12 -18.39
CA LYS A 63 -13.99 6.06 -19.18
C LYS A 63 -14.30 4.87 -18.30
N SER A 64 -15.50 4.28 -18.46
CA SER A 64 -15.87 3.08 -17.70
C SER A 64 -14.89 1.93 -17.93
N VAL A 65 -14.51 1.23 -16.85
CA VAL A 65 -13.66 0.03 -16.89
C VAL A 65 -14.27 -1.12 -17.72
N SER A 66 -15.57 -1.11 -17.93
CA SER A 66 -16.26 -2.10 -18.79
C SER A 66 -15.88 -1.97 -20.27
N ARG A 67 -15.30 -0.83 -20.66
CA ARG A 67 -14.79 -0.62 -22.02
C ARG A 67 -13.38 -1.17 -22.16
N GLU A 68 -13.12 -1.90 -23.21
CA GLU A 68 -11.80 -2.48 -23.48
C GLU A 68 -10.70 -1.41 -23.63
N ASP A 69 -11.03 -0.29 -24.27
CA ASP A 69 -10.08 0.80 -24.54
C ASP A 69 -9.60 1.52 -23.26
N SER A 70 -10.38 1.51 -22.18
CA SER A 70 -9.98 2.10 -20.89
C SER A 70 -8.89 1.29 -20.17
N ARG A 71 -8.74 0.01 -20.48
CA ARG A 71 -7.82 -0.92 -19.81
C ARG A 71 -6.50 -1.14 -20.54
N LYS A 72 -6.33 -0.57 -21.73
CA LYS A 72 -5.11 -0.77 -22.56
C LYS A 72 -3.84 -0.28 -21.91
N GLU A 73 -3.94 0.74 -21.06
CA GLU A 73 -2.81 1.35 -20.34
C GLU A 73 -2.68 0.84 -18.89
N LEU A 74 -3.43 -0.21 -18.55
CA LEU A 74 -3.42 -0.80 -17.22
C LEU A 74 -2.71 -2.16 -17.24
N PHE A 75 -1.86 -2.39 -16.25
CA PHE A 75 -1.27 -3.70 -16.00
C PHE A 75 -1.66 -4.16 -14.60
N PHE A 76 -2.17 -5.39 -14.50
CA PHE A 76 -2.51 -6.02 -13.22
C PHE A 76 -1.62 -7.24 -12.98
N LEU A 77 -0.88 -7.21 -11.87
CA LEU A 77 -0.11 -8.34 -11.37
C LEU A 77 -0.84 -8.96 -10.18
N PRO A 78 -1.44 -10.13 -10.31
CA PRO A 78 -2.06 -10.84 -9.19
C PRO A 78 -1.00 -11.44 -8.25
N ASP A 79 -1.41 -11.82 -7.02
CA ASP A 79 -0.52 -12.46 -6.05
C ASP A 79 0.09 -13.77 -6.60
N ASP A 80 -0.70 -14.64 -7.22
CA ASP A 80 -0.22 -15.89 -7.83
C ASP A 80 -0.55 -15.94 -9.32
N PRO A 81 0.33 -15.42 -10.20
CA PRO A 81 0.14 -15.50 -11.65
C PRO A 81 0.28 -16.94 -12.15
N TYR A 82 -0.69 -17.37 -12.96
CA TYR A 82 -0.67 -18.71 -13.54
C TYR A 82 0.49 -18.90 -14.54
N PHE A 83 1.14 -20.05 -14.44
CA PHE A 83 2.14 -20.51 -15.42
C PHE A 83 2.12 -22.04 -15.56
N THR A 84 2.55 -22.54 -16.70
CA THR A 84 2.70 -23.98 -16.95
C THR A 84 4.11 -24.46 -16.62
N ILE A 85 4.30 -25.78 -16.57
CA ILE A 85 5.62 -26.39 -16.31
C ILE A 85 6.69 -26.03 -17.35
N TYR A 86 6.29 -25.60 -18.55
CA TYR A 86 7.18 -25.21 -19.66
C TYR A 86 7.36 -23.68 -19.76
N THR A 87 6.65 -22.90 -18.97
CA THR A 87 6.71 -21.44 -19.04
C THR A 87 8.11 -20.95 -18.66
N THR A 88 8.69 -20.09 -19.50
CA THR A 88 9.96 -19.38 -19.28
C THR A 88 9.71 -17.86 -19.31
N GLY A 89 10.65 -17.06 -18.78
CA GLY A 89 10.58 -15.60 -18.90
C GLY A 89 10.48 -15.14 -20.36
N GLU A 90 11.22 -15.79 -21.23
CA GLU A 90 11.19 -15.51 -22.67
C GLU A 90 9.82 -15.82 -23.31
N SER A 91 9.18 -16.93 -22.93
CA SER A 91 7.84 -17.27 -23.43
C SER A 91 6.78 -16.33 -22.91
N LEU A 92 6.89 -15.89 -21.64
CA LEU A 92 6.01 -14.87 -21.08
C LEU A 92 6.17 -13.53 -21.81
N PHE A 93 7.40 -13.08 -22.04
CA PHE A 93 7.64 -11.84 -22.80
C PHE A 93 6.95 -11.90 -24.19
N LYS A 94 7.10 -13.00 -24.92
CA LYS A 94 6.44 -13.19 -26.22
C LYS A 94 4.92 -13.16 -26.11
N MET A 95 4.35 -13.77 -25.08
CA MET A 95 2.92 -13.77 -24.82
C MET A 95 2.42 -12.35 -24.51
N TYR A 96 3.10 -11.63 -23.60
CA TYR A 96 2.73 -10.27 -23.23
C TYR A 96 2.84 -9.30 -24.41
N LYS A 97 3.79 -9.51 -25.34
CA LYS A 97 3.93 -8.71 -26.55
C LYS A 97 2.70 -8.76 -27.45
N VAL A 98 1.90 -9.82 -27.40
CA VAL A 98 0.64 -9.91 -28.16
C VAL A 98 -0.40 -8.95 -27.60
N PHE A 99 -0.49 -8.81 -26.26
CA PHE A 99 -1.46 -7.95 -25.58
C PHE A 99 -0.96 -6.51 -25.41
N TYR A 100 0.36 -6.34 -25.31
CA TYR A 100 1.06 -5.07 -25.13
C TYR A 100 2.13 -4.92 -26.22
N PRO A 101 1.76 -4.57 -27.47
CA PRO A 101 2.72 -4.48 -28.58
C PRO A 101 3.89 -3.53 -28.32
N GLN A 102 3.67 -2.53 -27.45
CA GLN A 102 4.67 -1.52 -27.04
C GLN A 102 5.67 -2.02 -26.00
N ILE A 103 5.55 -3.26 -25.49
CA ILE A 103 6.47 -3.80 -24.45
C ILE A 103 7.94 -3.67 -24.89
N ASP A 104 8.74 -3.04 -24.03
CA ASP A 104 10.14 -2.72 -24.30
C ASP A 104 11.05 -3.92 -23.95
N ARG A 105 11.67 -4.50 -24.97
CA ARG A 105 12.60 -5.65 -24.84
C ARG A 105 13.85 -5.28 -24.06
N GLU A 106 14.40 -4.11 -24.29
CA GLU A 106 15.63 -3.65 -23.61
C GLU A 106 15.35 -3.34 -22.13
N ALA A 107 14.18 -2.76 -21.84
CA ALA A 107 13.75 -2.56 -20.45
C ALA A 107 13.57 -3.91 -19.73
N PHE A 108 12.88 -4.88 -20.36
CA PHE A 108 12.74 -6.23 -19.80
C PHE A 108 14.09 -6.86 -19.48
N LYS A 109 15.02 -6.78 -20.43
CA LYS A 109 16.39 -7.31 -20.25
C LYS A 109 17.10 -6.61 -19.10
N ARG A 110 17.09 -5.27 -19.03
CA ARG A 110 17.73 -4.51 -17.93
C ARG A 110 17.20 -4.93 -16.56
N PHE A 111 15.87 -5.04 -16.39
CA PHE A 111 15.27 -5.45 -15.11
C PHE A 111 15.61 -6.90 -14.76
N THR A 112 15.53 -7.83 -15.71
CA THR A 112 15.88 -9.24 -15.46
C THR A 112 17.34 -9.43 -15.15
N ASP A 113 18.24 -8.69 -15.81
CA ASP A 113 19.68 -8.69 -15.53
C ASP A 113 19.97 -8.13 -14.13
N SER A 114 19.30 -7.03 -13.73
CA SER A 114 19.46 -6.42 -12.39
C SER A 114 19.03 -7.37 -11.25
N PHE A 115 18.06 -8.24 -11.51
CA PHE A 115 17.63 -9.27 -10.58
C PHE A 115 18.37 -10.62 -10.78
N SER A 116 19.37 -10.67 -11.68
CA SER A 116 20.14 -11.88 -12.00
C SER A 116 19.27 -13.07 -12.43
N LEU A 117 18.19 -12.83 -13.18
CA LEU A 117 17.24 -13.84 -13.63
C LEU A 117 17.63 -14.43 -15.00
N ASP A 118 17.78 -15.73 -15.07
CA ASP A 118 17.93 -16.44 -16.35
C ASP A 118 16.55 -16.69 -16.99
N VAL A 119 16.12 -15.80 -17.86
CA VAL A 119 14.81 -15.83 -18.53
C VAL A 119 14.57 -17.04 -19.42
N LYS A 120 15.59 -17.84 -19.71
CA LYS A 120 15.48 -19.09 -20.50
C LYS A 120 15.12 -20.30 -19.65
N LYS A 121 15.35 -20.23 -18.33
CA LYS A 121 14.98 -21.32 -17.41
C LYS A 121 13.47 -21.40 -17.20
N PRO A 122 12.90 -22.61 -17.02
CA PRO A 122 11.50 -22.77 -16.66
C PRO A 122 11.17 -22.15 -15.32
N LEU A 123 10.03 -21.44 -15.22
CA LEU A 123 9.57 -20.75 -13.99
C LEU A 123 9.37 -21.69 -12.79
N ARG A 124 9.08 -22.97 -13.05
CA ARG A 124 8.99 -23.99 -11.99
C ARG A 124 10.28 -24.13 -11.17
N ASN A 125 11.42 -23.74 -11.75
CA ASN A 125 12.73 -23.79 -11.10
C ASN A 125 13.07 -22.47 -10.37
N PHE A 126 12.19 -21.47 -10.45
CA PHE A 126 12.34 -20.19 -9.74
C PHE A 126 11.73 -20.28 -8.36
N SER A 127 12.35 -19.62 -7.38
CA SER A 127 11.70 -19.35 -6.10
C SER A 127 10.45 -18.46 -6.28
N LYS A 128 9.59 -18.36 -5.25
CA LYS A 128 8.46 -17.42 -5.28
C LYS A 128 8.95 -15.99 -5.56
N GLY A 129 10.02 -15.56 -4.88
CA GLY A 129 10.62 -14.25 -5.07
C GLY A 129 11.16 -14.02 -6.48
N MET A 130 11.89 -14.98 -7.05
CA MET A 130 12.38 -14.88 -8.44
C MET A 130 11.24 -14.77 -9.46
N ARG A 131 10.16 -15.51 -9.26
CA ARG A 131 8.96 -15.38 -10.11
C ARG A 131 8.36 -13.99 -10.01
N ARG A 132 8.24 -13.47 -8.77
CA ARG A 132 7.74 -12.11 -8.52
C ARG A 132 8.58 -11.05 -9.23
N GLN A 133 9.91 -11.10 -9.08
CA GLN A 133 10.84 -10.21 -9.78
C GLN A 133 10.69 -10.28 -11.31
N LEU A 134 10.49 -11.47 -11.87
CA LEU A 134 10.26 -11.64 -13.31
C LEU A 134 8.96 -10.97 -13.79
N TYR A 135 7.84 -11.18 -13.08
CA TYR A 135 6.57 -10.56 -13.42
C TYR A 135 6.60 -9.04 -13.27
N ILE A 136 7.30 -8.53 -12.24
CA ILE A 136 7.53 -7.09 -12.09
C ILE A 136 8.39 -6.56 -13.25
N SER A 137 9.44 -7.28 -13.67
CA SER A 137 10.23 -6.90 -14.85
C SER A 137 9.37 -6.81 -16.11
N LEU A 138 8.39 -7.72 -16.30
CA LEU A 138 7.43 -7.65 -17.39
C LEU A 138 6.51 -6.43 -17.26
N ALA A 139 5.98 -6.16 -16.06
CA ALA A 139 5.11 -5.02 -15.80
C ALA A 139 5.80 -3.70 -16.13
N LEU A 140 7.02 -3.51 -15.64
CA LEU A 140 7.81 -2.30 -15.90
C LEU A 140 8.20 -2.17 -17.39
N ALA A 141 8.45 -3.28 -18.08
CA ALA A 141 8.74 -3.29 -19.52
C ALA A 141 7.52 -2.94 -20.38
N VAL A 142 6.31 -3.20 -19.91
CA VAL A 142 5.05 -2.78 -20.58
C VAL A 142 4.88 -1.27 -20.54
N ARG A 143 5.45 -0.58 -19.55
CA ARG A 143 5.30 0.87 -19.30
C ARG A 143 3.84 1.29 -19.19
N PRO A 144 3.05 0.66 -18.31
CA PRO A 144 1.65 1.00 -18.16
C PRO A 144 1.49 2.38 -17.51
N LYS A 145 0.39 3.07 -17.82
CA LYS A 145 -0.01 4.28 -17.10
C LYS A 145 -0.52 3.94 -15.69
N TYR A 146 -1.18 2.78 -15.55
CA TYR A 146 -1.71 2.28 -14.29
C TYR A 146 -1.17 0.90 -13.98
N LEU A 147 -0.54 0.74 -12.82
CA LEU A 147 0.03 -0.51 -12.35
C LEU A 147 -0.69 -0.96 -11.07
N LEU A 148 -1.37 -2.09 -11.15
CA LEU A 148 -2.05 -2.71 -10.02
C LEU A 148 -1.25 -3.92 -9.55
N LEU A 149 -0.84 -3.92 -8.29
CA LEU A 149 0.03 -4.93 -7.70
C LEU A 149 -0.67 -5.59 -6.50
N ASP A 150 -0.98 -6.88 -6.63
CA ASP A 150 -1.60 -7.63 -5.55
C ASP A 150 -0.54 -8.40 -4.76
N GLU A 151 -0.36 -8.04 -3.47
CA GLU A 151 0.65 -8.60 -2.54
C GLU A 151 2.06 -8.69 -3.17
N ALA A 152 2.49 -7.61 -3.86
CA ALA A 152 3.67 -7.62 -4.74
C ALA A 152 5.00 -7.90 -4.04
N PHE A 153 5.09 -7.66 -2.75
CA PHE A 153 6.31 -7.84 -1.97
C PHE A 153 6.35 -9.17 -1.21
N ASP A 154 5.26 -9.93 -1.25
CA ASP A 154 5.18 -11.22 -0.54
C ASP A 154 6.14 -12.26 -1.15
N GLY A 155 6.84 -12.99 -0.27
CA GLY A 155 7.83 -14.00 -0.66
C GLY A 155 9.16 -13.45 -1.17
N LEU A 156 9.39 -12.14 -1.11
CA LEU A 156 10.68 -11.53 -1.37
C LEU A 156 11.51 -11.49 -0.08
N ASP A 157 12.81 -11.82 -0.18
CA ASP A 157 13.75 -11.52 0.88
C ASP A 157 13.98 -9.99 1.01
N PRO A 158 14.54 -9.48 2.12
CA PRO A 158 14.67 -8.04 2.35
C PRO A 158 15.43 -7.28 1.25
N LEU A 159 16.48 -7.86 0.68
CA LEU A 159 17.27 -7.20 -0.39
C LEU A 159 16.51 -7.18 -1.71
N SER A 160 15.89 -8.29 -2.07
CA SER A 160 15.03 -8.39 -3.25
C SER A 160 13.85 -7.42 -3.17
N ARG A 161 13.23 -7.29 -1.98
CA ARG A 161 12.13 -6.35 -1.73
C ARG A 161 12.58 -4.91 -1.94
N LEU A 162 13.73 -4.52 -1.36
CA LEU A 162 14.27 -3.17 -1.53
C LEU A 162 14.58 -2.87 -3.01
N SER A 163 15.16 -3.83 -3.72
CA SER A 163 15.49 -3.69 -5.14
C SER A 163 14.22 -3.52 -6.00
N VAL A 164 13.16 -4.26 -5.70
CA VAL A 164 11.87 -4.15 -6.39
C VAL A 164 11.19 -2.81 -6.09
N LYS A 165 11.16 -2.37 -4.82
CA LYS A 165 10.60 -1.06 -4.44
C LYS A 165 11.31 0.07 -5.19
N ARG A 166 12.66 0.07 -5.22
CA ARG A 166 13.45 1.06 -5.98
C ARG A 166 13.12 1.04 -7.47
N ALA A 167 13.08 -0.13 -8.08
CA ALA A 167 12.77 -0.25 -9.51
C ALA A 167 11.37 0.30 -9.86
N ILE A 168 10.37 0.12 -8.97
CA ILE A 168 9.04 0.67 -9.17
C ILE A 168 9.04 2.19 -8.94
N ASN A 169 9.71 2.71 -7.90
CA ASN A 169 9.78 4.15 -7.63
C ASN A 169 10.46 4.90 -8.77
N ASP A 170 11.65 4.43 -9.21
CA ASP A 170 12.37 5.01 -10.35
C ASP A 170 11.48 5.02 -11.62
N PHE A 171 10.66 3.97 -11.76
CA PHE A 171 9.74 3.86 -12.88
C PHE A 171 8.55 4.84 -12.77
N VAL A 172 7.97 5.02 -11.59
CA VAL A 172 6.89 5.98 -11.30
C VAL A 172 7.38 7.39 -11.58
N GLU A 173 8.52 7.79 -11.02
CA GLU A 173 9.10 9.11 -11.21
C GLU A 173 9.45 9.39 -12.68
N GLY A 174 10.02 8.42 -13.38
CA GLY A 174 10.45 8.57 -14.77
C GLY A 174 9.33 8.55 -15.81
N ASN A 175 8.17 7.95 -15.51
CA ASN A 175 7.09 7.73 -16.48
C ASN A 175 5.74 8.33 -16.07
N GLY A 176 5.59 8.85 -14.85
CA GLY A 176 4.31 9.35 -14.34
C GLY A 176 3.25 8.24 -14.17
N THR A 177 3.69 7.01 -13.98
CA THR A 177 2.81 5.85 -13.74
C THR A 177 2.11 5.98 -12.38
N SER A 178 0.84 5.66 -12.31
CA SER A 178 0.11 5.58 -11.04
C SER A 178 0.03 4.13 -10.57
N VAL A 179 0.25 3.88 -9.29
CA VAL A 179 0.34 2.51 -8.74
C VAL A 179 -0.67 2.31 -7.62
N ILE A 180 -1.37 1.18 -7.62
CA ILE A 180 -2.03 0.65 -6.41
C ILE A 180 -1.32 -0.63 -6.03
N VAL A 181 -0.83 -0.70 -4.80
CA VAL A 181 -0.23 -1.91 -4.25
C VAL A 181 -1.02 -2.38 -3.03
N SER A 182 -1.47 -3.62 -3.04
CA SER A 182 -2.05 -4.23 -1.84
C SER A 182 -0.96 -4.86 -0.98
N SER A 183 -1.09 -4.69 0.33
CA SER A 183 -0.29 -5.40 1.33
C SER A 183 -1.06 -5.54 2.64
N HIS A 184 -0.62 -6.48 3.45
CA HIS A 184 -1.04 -6.61 4.85
C HIS A 184 -0.01 -6.00 5.82
N SER A 185 1.12 -5.49 5.32
CA SER A 185 2.19 -4.86 6.12
C SER A 185 2.14 -3.34 5.99
N LEU A 186 1.80 -2.66 7.08
CA LEU A 186 1.73 -1.19 7.15
C LEU A 186 3.11 -0.54 6.96
N ARG A 187 4.17 -1.14 7.53
CA ARG A 187 5.55 -0.66 7.37
C ARG A 187 6.00 -0.66 5.91
N GLU A 188 5.55 -1.65 5.12
CA GLU A 188 5.86 -1.67 3.69
C GLU A 188 5.24 -0.51 2.94
N MET A 189 4.08 -0.03 3.41
CA MET A 189 3.36 1.08 2.78
C MET A 189 4.03 2.42 3.08
N GLU A 190 4.46 2.66 4.31
CA GLU A 190 5.10 3.92 4.74
C GLU A 190 6.31 4.30 3.89
N ASP A 191 7.19 3.33 3.63
CA ASP A 191 8.41 3.55 2.85
C ASP A 191 8.21 3.63 1.32
N PHE A 192 6.99 3.35 0.85
CA PHE A 192 6.76 3.12 -0.57
C PHE A 192 5.59 3.90 -1.15
N CYS A 193 4.57 4.23 -0.36
CA CYS A 193 3.34 4.84 -0.83
C CYS A 193 3.22 6.31 -0.41
N ASP A 194 2.66 7.14 -1.28
CA ASP A 194 2.30 8.52 -0.97
C ASP A 194 1.00 8.58 -0.16
N SER A 195 0.09 7.67 -0.48
CA SER A 195 -1.25 7.62 0.11
C SER A 195 -1.67 6.19 0.45
N TYR A 196 -2.72 6.07 1.26
CA TYR A 196 -3.29 4.79 1.62
C TYR A 196 -4.81 4.78 1.51
N ALA A 197 -5.36 3.57 1.36
CA ALA A 197 -6.77 3.29 1.54
C ALA A 197 -6.93 2.03 2.40
N LEU A 198 -7.60 2.18 3.55
CA LEU A 198 -7.91 1.07 4.45
C LEU A 198 -9.23 0.43 4.04
N LEU A 199 -9.15 -0.80 3.57
CA LEU A 199 -10.32 -1.63 3.32
C LEU A 199 -10.64 -2.46 4.57
N ASP A 200 -11.72 -2.12 5.24
CA ASP A 200 -12.19 -2.75 6.46
C ASP A 200 -13.72 -2.84 6.45
N ASP A 201 -14.26 -3.90 7.03
CA ASP A 201 -15.72 -4.17 7.04
C ASP A 201 -16.39 -3.91 5.67
N GLN A 202 -15.77 -4.43 4.60
CA GLN A 202 -16.28 -4.37 3.22
C GLN A 202 -16.25 -2.97 2.56
N THR A 203 -15.79 -1.92 3.26
CA THR A 203 -15.73 -0.55 2.76
C THR A 203 -14.34 0.06 2.91
N VAL A 204 -14.09 1.19 2.25
CA VAL A 204 -12.91 2.02 2.55
C VAL A 204 -13.24 2.90 3.75
N SER A 205 -12.74 2.50 4.90
CA SER A 205 -13.05 3.14 6.19
C SER A 205 -12.15 4.34 6.48
N SER A 206 -10.95 4.39 5.90
CA SER A 206 -10.00 5.51 5.99
C SER A 206 -9.16 5.58 4.73
N SER A 207 -8.82 6.78 4.30
CA SER A 207 -7.90 7.02 3.20
C SER A 207 -7.27 8.40 3.33
N GLY A 208 -6.11 8.61 2.72
CA GLY A 208 -5.44 9.90 2.70
C GLY A 208 -3.94 9.81 2.44
N ASP A 209 -3.29 10.95 2.48
CA ASP A 209 -1.84 11.07 2.43
C ASP A 209 -1.22 10.53 3.72
N ILE A 210 -0.18 9.69 3.59
CA ILE A 210 0.46 9.03 4.75
C ILE A 210 1.20 10.06 5.60
N ALA A 211 1.99 10.94 4.98
CA ALA A 211 2.78 11.94 5.70
C ALA A 211 1.88 12.95 6.42
N GLU A 212 0.80 13.40 5.75
CA GLU A 212 -0.18 14.30 6.37
C GLU A 212 -0.83 13.66 7.60
N ARG A 213 -1.15 12.36 7.52
CA ARG A 213 -1.78 11.63 8.63
C ARG A 213 -0.84 11.44 9.81
N ILE A 214 0.41 11.05 9.58
CA ILE A 214 1.43 10.92 10.62
C ILE A 214 1.65 12.27 11.31
N ASN A 215 1.75 13.35 10.54
CA ASN A 215 1.98 14.72 11.05
C ASN A 215 0.81 15.30 11.89
N ARG A 216 -0.34 14.63 11.93
CA ARG A 216 -1.43 14.99 12.87
C ARG A 216 -1.14 14.59 14.29
N PHE A 217 -0.13 13.80 14.53
CA PHE A 217 0.24 13.31 15.86
C PHE A 217 1.70 13.67 16.16
N CYS A 218 2.00 13.86 17.42
CA CYS A 218 3.36 13.96 17.94
C CYS A 218 3.54 13.02 19.12
N LYS A 219 4.70 12.39 19.18
CA LYS A 219 5.04 11.38 20.18
C LYS A 219 6.19 11.88 21.04
N PHE A 220 6.01 11.79 22.36
CA PHE A 220 7.03 12.18 23.31
C PHE A 220 7.32 11.06 24.31
N GLN A 221 8.58 10.94 24.68
CA GLN A 221 9.02 10.18 25.83
C GLN A 221 9.44 11.13 26.94
N LEU A 222 8.84 10.95 28.12
CA LEU A 222 9.06 11.77 29.30
C LEU A 222 9.64 10.92 30.41
N ALA A 223 10.56 11.49 31.19
CA ALA A 223 11.00 10.90 32.44
C ALA A 223 10.82 11.91 33.57
N PHE A 224 10.21 11.50 34.65
CA PHE A 224 10.00 12.33 35.87
C PHE A 224 10.96 11.92 36.97
N LYS A 225 11.17 12.78 37.98
CA LYS A 225 11.96 12.43 39.17
C LYS A 225 11.26 11.35 39.98
N ASP A 226 9.96 11.48 40.15
CA ASP A 226 9.09 10.59 40.88
C ASP A 226 7.99 10.04 39.99
N ASP A 227 7.20 9.11 40.51
CA ASP A 227 6.02 8.58 39.81
C ASP A 227 4.98 9.70 39.62
N ILE A 228 4.39 9.81 38.45
CA ILE A 228 3.41 10.85 38.08
C ILE A 228 2.04 10.21 37.86
N ALA A 229 0.99 10.86 38.34
CA ALA A 229 -0.37 10.41 38.11
C ALA A 229 -0.83 10.72 36.67
N GLU A 230 -1.58 9.83 36.09
CA GLU A 230 -2.04 9.91 34.68
C GLU A 230 -3.03 11.07 34.47
N ASP A 231 -3.78 11.47 35.50
CA ASP A 231 -4.73 12.57 35.47
C ASP A 231 -4.09 13.93 35.14
N ARG A 232 -2.78 14.07 35.36
CA ARG A 232 -2.03 15.28 35.00
C ARG A 232 -1.96 15.50 33.47
N PHE A 233 -2.22 14.49 32.68
CA PHE A 233 -2.28 14.57 31.22
C PHE A 233 -3.70 14.80 30.69
N ALA A 234 -4.73 14.78 31.55
CA ALA A 234 -6.14 14.81 31.12
C ALA A 234 -6.55 16.10 30.38
N HIS A 235 -5.80 17.19 30.53
CA HIS A 235 -6.06 18.45 29.83
C HIS A 235 -5.41 18.54 28.46
N LEU A 236 -4.61 17.54 28.08
CA LEU A 236 -3.92 17.45 26.80
C LEU A 236 -4.72 16.61 25.81
N PRO A 237 -4.56 16.82 24.49
CA PRO A 237 -5.21 16.01 23.47
C PRO A 237 -4.53 14.62 23.31
N VAL A 238 -4.60 13.82 24.37
CA VAL A 238 -3.95 12.52 24.44
C VAL A 238 -4.64 11.52 23.52
N ALA A 239 -3.90 10.99 22.55
CA ALA A 239 -4.33 9.89 21.69
C ALA A 239 -3.96 8.54 22.31
N SER A 240 -2.76 8.43 22.92
CA SER A 240 -2.31 7.25 23.67
C SER A 240 -1.38 7.68 24.80
N LEU A 241 -1.43 6.94 25.91
CA LEU A 241 -0.56 7.17 27.07
C LEU A 241 -0.13 5.80 27.64
N GLU A 242 1.17 5.56 27.61
CA GLU A 242 1.79 4.39 28.22
C GLU A 242 2.68 4.82 29.36
N LYS A 243 2.44 4.27 30.56
CA LYS A 243 3.19 4.60 31.75
C LYS A 243 3.92 3.39 32.30
N SER A 244 5.21 3.58 32.67
CA SER A 244 6.02 2.59 33.35
C SER A 244 6.82 3.26 34.47
N GLY A 245 6.22 3.31 35.67
CA GLY A 245 6.76 4.06 36.81
C GLY A 245 6.91 5.55 36.48
N ARG A 246 8.16 6.06 36.55
CA ARG A 246 8.49 7.46 36.27
C ARG A 246 8.62 7.78 34.76
N PHE A 247 8.53 6.79 33.89
CA PHE A 247 8.62 6.97 32.43
C PHE A 247 7.22 6.99 31.82
N VAL A 248 6.98 7.98 30.97
CA VAL A 248 5.72 8.12 30.25
C VAL A 248 6.00 8.27 28.77
N ARG A 249 5.36 7.46 27.95
CA ARG A 249 5.28 7.67 26.53
C ARG A 249 3.89 8.18 26.21
N VAL A 250 3.80 9.34 25.57
CA VAL A 250 2.53 9.97 25.23
C VAL A 250 2.49 10.30 23.75
N VAL A 251 1.37 9.99 23.11
CA VAL A 251 1.03 10.43 21.75
C VAL A 251 -0.09 11.45 21.87
N LEU A 252 0.13 12.63 21.30
CA LEU A 252 -0.82 13.75 21.30
C LEU A 252 -1.30 14.02 19.88
N GLU A 253 -2.57 14.41 19.74
CA GLU A 253 -3.13 14.86 18.47
C GLU A 253 -2.90 16.37 18.34
N GLY A 254 -2.03 16.78 17.40
CA GLY A 254 -1.68 18.17 17.14
C GLY A 254 -0.20 18.38 16.82
N ASN A 255 0.19 19.64 16.73
CA ASN A 255 1.54 20.03 16.35
C ASN A 255 2.50 19.96 17.53
N ALA A 256 3.67 19.33 17.35
CA ALA A 256 4.70 19.19 18.38
C ALA A 256 5.16 20.55 18.95
N THR A 257 5.29 21.57 18.10
CA THR A 257 5.73 22.92 18.52
C THR A 257 4.76 23.57 19.49
N GLU A 258 3.45 23.30 19.35
CA GLU A 258 2.41 23.86 20.24
C GLU A 258 2.24 23.03 21.51
N LEU A 259 2.40 21.72 21.43
CA LEU A 259 2.10 20.81 22.53
C LEU A 259 3.30 20.54 23.45
N LYS A 260 4.54 20.64 22.94
CA LYS A 260 5.74 20.46 23.75
C LYS A 260 5.82 21.40 24.97
N PRO A 261 5.52 22.72 24.86
CA PRO A 261 5.51 23.61 26.04
C PRO A 261 4.51 23.16 27.12
N LEU A 262 3.38 22.57 26.74
CA LEU A 262 2.38 22.07 27.70
C LEU A 262 2.90 20.85 28.46
N LEU A 263 3.70 19.99 27.81
CA LEU A 263 4.39 18.88 28.44
C LEU A 263 5.54 19.36 29.36
N GLU A 264 6.27 20.39 28.95
CA GLU A 264 7.32 21.03 29.76
C GLU A 264 6.75 21.62 31.06
N ALA A 265 5.52 22.14 31.03
CA ALA A 265 4.82 22.66 32.22
C ALA A 265 4.55 21.56 33.27
N LEU A 266 4.54 20.28 32.90
CA LEU A 266 4.46 19.15 33.83
C LEU A 266 5.78 18.92 34.60
N SER A 267 6.86 19.66 34.25
CA SER A 267 8.19 19.59 34.83
C SER A 267 8.86 18.22 34.75
N PRO A 268 8.89 17.57 33.57
CA PRO A 268 9.67 16.35 33.39
C PRO A 268 11.17 16.62 33.57
N ALA A 269 11.92 15.66 34.07
CA ALA A 269 13.38 15.73 34.14
C ALA A 269 14.03 15.61 32.76
N VAL A 270 13.38 14.85 31.87
CA VAL A 270 13.75 14.68 30.45
C VAL A 270 12.49 14.67 29.60
N ILE A 271 12.55 15.34 28.45
CA ILE A 271 11.55 15.29 27.39
C ILE A 271 12.27 15.06 26.08
N GLU A 272 11.87 14.03 25.36
CA GLU A 272 12.40 13.65 24.06
C GLU A 272 11.25 13.48 23.07
N GLU A 273 11.35 14.15 21.92
CA GLU A 273 10.42 13.96 20.81
C GLU A 273 10.84 12.72 20.01
N MET A 274 9.90 11.85 19.76
CA MET A 274 10.13 10.61 19.03
C MET A 274 9.44 10.65 17.67
N SER A 275 10.01 9.96 16.67
CA SER A 275 9.30 9.73 15.42
C SER A 275 8.08 8.84 15.68
N MET A 276 7.01 9.12 14.95
CA MET A 276 5.83 8.28 14.88
C MET A 276 5.81 7.59 13.53
N ASP A 277 5.62 6.28 13.51
CA ASP A 277 5.50 5.54 12.27
C ASP A 277 4.01 5.34 11.86
N PHE A 278 3.81 4.94 10.61
CA PHE A 278 2.47 4.75 10.05
C PHE A 278 1.70 3.62 10.74
N GLU A 279 2.40 2.57 11.20
CA GLU A 279 1.77 1.44 11.92
C GLU A 279 1.22 1.89 13.27
N GLU A 280 1.99 2.69 14.03
CA GLU A 280 1.55 3.26 15.31
C GLU A 280 0.34 4.17 15.13
N MET A 281 0.40 5.09 14.15
CA MET A 281 -0.72 5.98 13.83
C MET A 281 -1.97 5.19 13.45
N PHE A 282 -1.81 4.16 12.63
CA PHE A 282 -2.89 3.30 12.18
C PHE A 282 -3.57 2.56 13.34
N ILE A 283 -2.78 2.00 14.27
CA ILE A 283 -3.30 1.32 15.48
C ILE A 283 -4.17 2.30 16.28
N LEU A 284 -3.70 3.53 16.51
CA LEU A 284 -4.48 4.55 17.21
C LEU A 284 -5.80 4.89 16.52
N GLU A 285 -5.81 4.99 15.18
CA GLU A 285 -7.06 5.24 14.43
C GLU A 285 -8.04 4.07 14.53
N VAL A 286 -7.55 2.84 14.54
CA VAL A 286 -8.36 1.63 14.64
C VAL A 286 -8.92 1.46 16.07
N GLU A 287 -8.13 1.73 17.09
CA GLU A 287 -8.57 1.71 18.50
C GLU A 287 -9.64 2.77 18.79
N LYS A 288 -9.49 3.99 18.26
CA LYS A 288 -10.52 5.07 18.36
C LYS A 288 -11.88 4.63 17.77
N ARG A 289 -11.89 3.67 16.85
CA ARG A 289 -13.11 3.08 16.24
C ARG A 289 -13.68 1.89 17.03
N GLY A 290 -13.04 1.53 18.15
CA GLY A 290 -13.51 0.48 19.04
C GLY A 290 -13.00 -0.93 18.71
N TYR A 291 -12.07 -1.07 17.79
CA TYR A 291 -11.35 -2.32 17.61
C TYR A 291 -10.31 -2.47 18.73
N LYS A 292 -10.31 -3.62 19.40
CA LYS A 292 -9.24 -3.98 20.33
C LYS A 292 -8.18 -4.74 19.54
N VAL A 293 -6.99 -4.19 19.44
CA VAL A 293 -5.81 -4.83 18.87
C VAL A 293 -5.18 -5.77 19.89
#